data_8d8df2f1f224f67965d1ab13b9adc281
#
_entry.id   8d8df2f1f224f67965d1ab13b9adc281
#
_cell.length_a   1.000
_cell.length_b   1.000
_cell.length_c   1.000
_cell.angle_alpha   90.00
_cell.angle_beta   90.00
_cell.angle_gamma   90.00
#
_symmetry.space_group_name_H-M   'P 1'
#
loop_
_entity.id
_entity.type
_entity.pdbx_description
1 polymer ?
#
loop_
_entity_poly.entity_id
_entity_poly.type
_entity_poly.pdbx_seq_one_letter_code
_entity_poly.pdbx_strand_id
1 'polypeptide(L)'
;MFLFSGFIQYLTTNAPVAGSAALINYDSTALKLTCTLVILVIGFIAFRYTRFGIDLKAIGAGEKAAKFAGIRTDRMKFLIYVLSGAITGFAAFISVIKVGSVTSSGGNQLETQILIALVLGGMPISGGAKVKFQNIIIGSLLYTVLNSGLTMMGFSTQMLQLIEGCVFLVFVAVFADRESIQVIK
;
A
#
# COMPACT_ATOMS: atom_id res chain seq x y z
N MET A 1 -9.77 12.21 2.65
CA MET A 1 -9.26 11.65 3.92
C MET A 1 -9.47 12.58 5.12
N PHE A 2 -9.13 13.85 5.06
CA PHE A 2 -9.23 14.80 6.18
C PHE A 2 -10.62 14.88 6.83
N LEU A 3 -11.71 14.85 6.05
CA LEU A 3 -13.07 14.89 6.58
C LEU A 3 -13.40 13.68 7.47
N PHE A 4 -13.07 12.47 7.02
CA PHE A 4 -13.32 11.26 7.80
C PHE A 4 -12.43 11.20 9.05
N SER A 5 -11.16 11.56 8.92
CA SER A 5 -10.24 11.63 10.05
C SER A 5 -10.69 12.65 11.09
N GLY A 6 -11.09 13.85 10.66
CA GLY A 6 -11.62 14.88 11.56
C GLY A 6 -12.93 14.47 12.25
N PHE A 7 -13.83 13.79 11.51
CA PHE A 7 -15.08 13.29 12.06
C PHE A 7 -14.85 12.20 13.12
N ILE A 8 -13.95 11.27 12.87
CA ILE A 8 -13.56 10.23 13.83
C ILE A 8 -12.88 10.85 15.05
N GLN A 9 -11.99 11.85 14.87
CA GLN A 9 -11.35 12.56 15.96
C GLN A 9 -12.37 13.28 16.86
N TYR A 10 -13.37 13.91 16.25
CA TYR A 10 -14.44 14.56 16.99
C TYR A 10 -15.27 13.56 17.80
N LEU A 11 -15.65 12.43 17.21
CA LEU A 11 -16.45 11.40 17.89
C LEU A 11 -15.69 10.69 19.02
N THR A 12 -14.40 10.44 18.86
CA THR A 12 -13.58 9.70 19.82
C THR A 12 -12.89 10.59 20.83
N THR A 13 -13.07 11.93 20.77
CA THR A 13 -12.41 12.91 21.65
C THR A 13 -10.89 12.67 21.73
N ASN A 14 -10.29 12.17 20.63
CA ASN A 14 -8.87 11.80 20.54
C ASN A 14 -8.42 10.66 21.51
N ALA A 15 -9.36 10.01 22.19
CA ALA A 15 -9.04 8.91 23.08
C ALA A 15 -8.87 7.60 22.29
N PRO A 16 -7.89 6.75 22.65
CA PRO A 16 -7.79 5.42 22.04
C PRO A 16 -9.00 4.57 22.45
N VAL A 17 -9.67 4.00 21.47
CA VAL A 17 -10.78 3.07 21.70
C VAL A 17 -10.19 1.68 21.89
N ALA A 18 -10.37 1.10 23.08
CA ALA A 18 -9.91 -0.25 23.37
C ALA A 18 -10.69 -1.28 22.54
N GLY A 19 -9.96 -2.20 21.92
CA GLY A 19 -10.54 -3.36 21.26
C GLY A 19 -11.17 -4.31 22.27
N SER A 20 -12.16 -5.12 21.85
CA SER A 20 -12.77 -6.11 22.71
C SER A 20 -11.73 -7.14 23.19
N ALA A 21 -11.73 -7.45 24.49
CA ALA A 21 -10.82 -8.44 25.09
C ALA A 21 -10.90 -9.83 24.41
N ALA A 22 -12.06 -10.16 23.85
CA ALA A 22 -12.24 -11.39 23.08
C ALA A 22 -11.41 -11.44 21.79
N LEU A 23 -11.18 -10.29 21.14
CA LEU A 23 -10.37 -10.19 19.91
C LEU A 23 -8.88 -10.26 20.20
N ILE A 24 -8.45 -9.72 21.33
CA ILE A 24 -7.02 -9.71 21.74
C ILE A 24 -6.54 -11.13 22.06
N ASN A 25 -7.41 -12.00 22.55
CA ASN A 25 -7.09 -13.40 22.84
C ASN A 25 -6.77 -14.23 21.56
N TYR A 26 -7.15 -13.74 20.38
CA TYR A 26 -6.83 -14.35 19.08
C TYR A 26 -5.52 -13.86 18.47
N ASP A 27 -4.68 -13.12 19.22
CA ASP A 27 -3.39 -12.63 18.73
C ASP A 27 -2.37 -13.78 18.58
N SER A 28 -2.57 -14.59 17.54
CA SER A 28 -1.62 -15.64 17.14
C SER A 28 -0.78 -15.17 15.97
N THR A 29 0.54 -15.22 16.14
CA THR A 29 1.49 -14.92 15.05
C THR A 29 1.25 -15.82 13.83
N ALA A 30 0.86 -17.07 14.06
CA ALA A 30 0.52 -18.02 13.01
C ALA A 30 -0.70 -17.55 12.20
N LEU A 31 -1.73 -17.01 12.83
CA LEU A 31 -2.91 -16.48 12.15
C LEU A 31 -2.57 -15.29 11.26
N LYS A 32 -1.74 -14.37 11.74
CA LYS A 32 -1.29 -13.20 10.95
C LYS A 32 -0.49 -13.64 9.73
N LEU A 33 0.46 -14.56 9.90
CA LEU A 33 1.27 -15.09 8.81
C LEU A 33 0.41 -15.82 7.78
N THR A 34 -0.51 -16.68 8.21
CA THR A 34 -1.40 -17.41 7.29
C THR A 34 -2.31 -16.47 6.53
N CYS A 35 -2.93 -15.48 7.17
CA CYS A 35 -3.77 -14.48 6.50
C CYS A 35 -2.99 -13.65 5.49
N THR A 36 -1.80 -13.18 5.85
CA THR A 36 -0.93 -12.42 4.92
C THR A 36 -0.52 -13.27 3.73
N LEU A 37 -0.15 -14.53 3.96
CA LEU A 37 0.26 -15.45 2.91
C LEU A 37 -0.91 -15.76 1.96
N VAL A 38 -2.09 -15.99 2.50
CA VAL A 38 -3.30 -16.25 1.70
C VAL A 38 -3.63 -15.04 0.81
N ILE A 39 -3.60 -13.82 1.35
CA ILE A 39 -3.86 -12.60 0.56
C ILE A 39 -2.78 -12.43 -0.52
N LEU A 40 -1.50 -12.66 -0.21
CA LEU A 40 -0.41 -12.60 -1.19
C LEU A 40 -0.59 -13.61 -2.32
N VAL A 41 -0.95 -14.85 -2.00
CA VAL A 41 -1.18 -15.90 -3.01
C VAL A 41 -2.38 -15.55 -3.88
N ILE A 42 -3.50 -15.13 -3.29
CA ILE A 42 -4.70 -14.71 -4.03
C ILE A 42 -4.37 -13.51 -4.92
N GLY A 43 -3.69 -12.50 -4.39
CA GLY A 43 -3.27 -11.31 -5.13
C GLY A 43 -2.33 -11.67 -6.29
N PHE A 44 -1.37 -12.56 -6.07
CA PHE A 44 -0.46 -13.03 -7.11
C PHE A 44 -1.20 -13.76 -8.23
N ILE A 45 -2.10 -14.68 -7.89
CA ILE A 45 -2.91 -15.41 -8.85
C ILE A 45 -3.82 -14.46 -9.64
N ALA A 46 -4.50 -13.55 -8.94
CA ALA A 46 -5.39 -12.56 -9.55
C ALA A 46 -4.64 -11.66 -10.53
N PHE A 47 -3.46 -11.17 -10.16
CA PHE A 47 -2.68 -10.25 -10.99
C PHE A 47 -1.98 -10.93 -12.17
N ARG A 48 -1.53 -12.18 -12.01
CA ARG A 48 -0.73 -12.88 -13.02
C ARG A 48 -1.56 -13.73 -13.98
N TYR A 49 -2.58 -14.41 -13.48
CA TYR A 49 -3.29 -15.46 -14.24
C TYR A 49 -4.70 -15.08 -14.67
N THR A 50 -5.27 -13.99 -14.16
CA THR A 50 -6.62 -13.59 -14.53
C THR A 50 -6.64 -12.50 -15.60
N ARG A 51 -7.75 -12.42 -16.34
CA ARG A 51 -8.03 -11.32 -17.29
C ARG A 51 -7.99 -9.96 -16.59
N PHE A 52 -8.39 -9.92 -15.31
CA PHE A 52 -8.33 -8.74 -14.48
C PHE A 52 -6.93 -8.13 -14.42
N GLY A 53 -5.89 -8.93 -14.19
CA GLY A 53 -4.51 -8.45 -14.15
C GLY A 53 -3.99 -7.97 -15.52
N ILE A 54 -4.44 -8.59 -16.61
CA ILE A 54 -4.08 -8.19 -17.98
C ILE A 54 -4.71 -6.84 -18.32
N ASP A 55 -6.01 -6.70 -18.07
CA ASP A 55 -6.75 -5.46 -18.33
C ASP A 55 -6.21 -4.31 -17.47
N LEU A 56 -5.82 -4.59 -16.22
CA LEU A 56 -5.20 -3.61 -15.33
C LEU A 56 -3.88 -3.08 -15.88
N LYS A 57 -3.02 -3.97 -16.40
CA LYS A 57 -1.76 -3.57 -17.05
C LYS A 57 -1.98 -2.78 -18.32
N ALA A 58 -3.01 -3.14 -19.09
CA ALA A 58 -3.38 -2.41 -20.30
C ALA A 58 -3.85 -0.99 -19.96
N ILE A 59 -4.67 -0.82 -18.91
CA ILE A 59 -5.09 0.50 -18.42
C ILE A 59 -3.90 1.31 -17.91
N GLY A 60 -2.97 0.66 -17.18
CA GLY A 60 -1.75 1.29 -16.68
C GLY A 60 -0.78 1.72 -17.79
N ALA A 61 -0.78 1.03 -18.92
CA ALA A 61 0.02 1.40 -20.09
C ALA A 61 -0.55 2.62 -20.86
N GLY A 62 -1.88 2.78 -20.83
CA GLY A 62 -2.55 3.90 -21.47
C GLY A 62 -4.07 3.72 -21.47
N GLU A 63 -4.75 4.50 -20.64
CA GLU A 63 -6.20 4.41 -20.48
C GLU A 63 -6.98 4.59 -21.79
N LYS A 64 -6.58 5.58 -22.60
CA LYS A 64 -7.23 5.85 -23.90
C LYS A 64 -7.08 4.67 -24.84
N ALA A 65 -5.88 4.09 -24.93
CA ALA A 65 -5.61 2.93 -25.77
C ALA A 65 -6.40 1.70 -25.30
N ALA A 66 -6.47 1.46 -24.00
CA ALA A 66 -7.25 0.38 -23.41
C ALA A 66 -8.75 0.52 -23.70
N LYS A 67 -9.28 1.75 -23.66
CA LYS A 67 -10.68 2.04 -24.01
C LYS A 67 -10.97 1.78 -25.49
N PHE A 68 -10.05 2.15 -26.39
CA PHE A 68 -10.19 1.83 -27.83
C PHE A 68 -10.06 0.32 -28.11
N ALA A 69 -9.32 -0.42 -27.30
CA ALA A 69 -9.26 -1.88 -27.36
C ALA A 69 -10.51 -2.59 -26.79
N GLY A 70 -11.54 -1.84 -26.39
CA GLY A 70 -12.81 -2.39 -25.89
C GLY A 70 -12.84 -2.75 -24.41
N ILE A 71 -11.78 -2.39 -23.64
CA ILE A 71 -11.75 -2.62 -22.20
C ILE A 71 -12.68 -1.59 -21.51
N ARG A 72 -13.57 -2.09 -20.66
CA ARG A 72 -14.48 -1.24 -19.87
C ARG A 72 -13.73 -0.60 -18.69
N THR A 73 -12.96 0.45 -18.96
CA THR A 73 -12.06 1.11 -17.99
C THR A 73 -12.78 1.58 -16.74
N ASP A 74 -14.01 2.12 -16.86
CA ASP A 74 -14.75 2.66 -15.72
C ASP A 74 -15.17 1.57 -14.73
N ARG A 75 -15.67 0.43 -15.23
CA ARG A 75 -16.03 -0.72 -14.39
C ARG A 75 -14.80 -1.33 -13.74
N MET A 76 -13.70 -1.39 -14.45
CA MET A 76 -12.44 -1.92 -13.93
C MET A 76 -11.91 -1.03 -12.81
N LYS A 77 -11.91 0.29 -12.98
CA LYS A 77 -11.55 1.25 -11.94
C LYS A 77 -12.41 1.08 -10.69
N PHE A 78 -13.74 1.02 -10.85
CA PHE A 78 -14.65 0.81 -9.73
C PHE A 78 -14.30 -0.47 -8.95
N LEU A 79 -14.09 -1.57 -9.65
CA LEU A 79 -13.76 -2.87 -9.06
C LEU A 79 -12.42 -2.85 -8.31
N ILE A 80 -11.41 -2.12 -8.84
CA ILE A 80 -10.12 -1.94 -8.18
C ILE A 80 -10.29 -1.17 -6.86
N TYR A 81 -11.07 -0.09 -6.84
CA TYR A 81 -11.31 0.67 -5.62
C TYR A 81 -12.04 -0.14 -4.56
N VAL A 82 -13.06 -0.92 -4.95
CA VAL A 82 -13.77 -1.82 -4.03
C VAL A 82 -12.83 -2.87 -3.46
N LEU A 83 -11.99 -3.49 -4.28
CA LEU A 83 -11.04 -4.51 -3.88
C LEU A 83 -9.96 -3.93 -2.95
N SER A 84 -9.43 -2.76 -3.30
CA SER A 84 -8.47 -2.03 -2.46
C SER A 84 -9.06 -1.69 -1.09
N GLY A 85 -10.30 -1.19 -1.06
CA GLY A 85 -11.01 -0.91 0.19
C GLY A 85 -11.21 -2.15 1.04
N ALA A 86 -11.58 -3.29 0.44
CA ALA A 86 -11.75 -4.55 1.14
C ALA A 86 -10.44 -5.05 1.76
N ILE A 87 -9.33 -5.02 1.01
CA ILE A 87 -8.01 -5.43 1.49
C ILE A 87 -7.53 -4.50 2.62
N THR A 88 -7.72 -3.19 2.46
CA THR A 88 -7.35 -2.20 3.48
C THR A 88 -8.17 -2.39 4.77
N GLY A 89 -9.48 -2.63 4.66
CA GLY A 89 -10.33 -2.93 5.80
C GLY A 89 -9.90 -4.20 6.53
N PHE A 90 -9.52 -5.24 5.78
CA PHE A 90 -9.02 -6.48 6.36
C PHE A 90 -7.65 -6.28 7.06
N ALA A 91 -6.75 -5.52 6.45
CA ALA A 91 -5.46 -5.16 7.06
C ALA A 91 -5.66 -4.34 8.35
N ALA A 92 -6.60 -3.40 8.35
CA ALA A 92 -6.96 -2.63 9.55
C ALA A 92 -7.49 -3.55 10.66
N PHE A 93 -8.35 -4.51 10.33
CA PHE A 93 -8.85 -5.48 11.29
C PHE A 93 -7.74 -6.30 11.96
N ILE A 94 -6.79 -6.80 11.17
CA ILE A 94 -5.60 -7.51 11.69
C ILE A 94 -4.75 -6.60 12.58
N SER A 95 -4.61 -5.32 12.19
CA SER A 95 -3.87 -4.33 12.98
C SER A 95 -4.52 -4.08 14.34
N VAL A 96 -5.85 -4.01 14.40
CA VAL A 96 -6.59 -3.88 15.67
C VAL A 96 -6.36 -5.06 16.59
N ILE A 97 -6.36 -6.28 16.06
CA ILE A 97 -6.05 -7.49 16.86
C ILE A 97 -4.63 -7.42 17.44
N LYS A 98 -3.68 -6.91 16.64
CA LYS A 98 -2.27 -6.80 17.06
C LYS A 98 -2.04 -5.75 18.14
N VAL A 99 -2.66 -4.58 18.01
CA VAL A 99 -2.40 -3.41 18.87
C VAL A 99 -3.35 -3.39 20.07
N GLY A 100 -4.50 -4.06 19.98
CA GLY A 100 -5.52 -4.09 21.04
C GLY A 100 -6.29 -2.78 21.21
N SER A 101 -5.95 -1.74 20.45
CA SER A 101 -6.62 -0.43 20.49
C SER A 101 -6.59 0.25 19.14
N VAL A 102 -7.56 1.12 18.90
CA VAL A 102 -7.64 1.96 17.69
C VAL A 102 -7.52 3.42 18.11
N THR A 103 -6.58 4.13 17.49
CA THR A 103 -6.45 5.58 17.65
C THR A 103 -6.97 6.27 16.39
N SER A 104 -7.54 7.46 16.56
CA SER A 104 -8.04 8.28 15.44
C SER A 104 -6.92 8.71 14.47
N SER A 105 -5.67 8.75 14.95
CA SER A 105 -4.47 9.01 14.14
C SER A 105 -3.86 7.74 13.53
N GLY A 106 -4.41 6.57 13.85
CA GLY A 106 -3.98 5.30 13.28
C GLY A 106 -4.15 5.29 11.77
N GLY A 107 -3.08 5.03 11.05
CA GLY A 107 -3.09 5.06 9.59
C GLY A 107 -2.71 6.40 8.95
N ASN A 108 -2.41 7.43 9.74
CA ASN A 108 -1.83 8.65 9.20
C ASN A 108 -0.50 8.33 8.49
N GLN A 109 -0.32 8.90 7.28
CA GLN A 109 0.86 8.71 6.43
C GLN A 109 1.03 7.30 5.80
N LEU A 110 0.09 6.38 5.98
CA LEU A 110 0.12 5.07 5.29
C LEU A 110 0.25 5.24 3.77
N GLU A 111 -0.37 6.26 3.19
CA GLU A 111 -0.27 6.57 1.77
C GLU A 111 1.17 6.83 1.35
N THR A 112 1.87 7.67 2.12
CA THR A 112 3.28 7.99 1.85
C THR A 112 4.17 6.76 2.03
N GLN A 113 3.94 5.96 3.07
CA GLN A 113 4.69 4.73 3.32
C GLN A 113 4.52 3.71 2.18
N ILE A 114 3.30 3.55 1.67
CA ILE A 114 3.02 2.68 0.53
C ILE A 114 3.72 3.20 -0.74
N LEU A 115 3.71 4.52 -0.98
CA LEU A 115 4.43 5.12 -2.11
C LEU A 115 5.94 4.88 -2.01
N ILE A 116 6.53 5.05 -0.84
CA ILE A 116 7.94 4.76 -0.60
C ILE A 116 8.24 3.29 -0.88
N ALA A 117 7.42 2.37 -0.34
CA ALA A 117 7.57 0.95 -0.58
C ALA A 117 7.49 0.58 -2.07
N LEU A 118 6.55 1.18 -2.83
CA LEU A 118 6.43 0.96 -4.26
C LEU A 118 7.67 1.43 -5.03
N VAL A 119 8.18 2.61 -4.70
CA VAL A 119 9.37 3.18 -5.34
C VAL A 119 10.61 2.37 -5.00
N LEU A 120 10.79 1.97 -3.73
CA LEU A 120 11.85 1.04 -3.30
C LEU A 120 11.80 -0.30 -4.03
N GLY A 121 10.60 -0.78 -4.36
CA GLY A 121 10.39 -1.96 -5.20
C GLY A 121 10.68 -1.77 -6.69
N GLY A 122 11.07 -0.56 -7.11
CA GLY A 122 11.36 -0.24 -8.51
C GLY A 122 10.13 -0.12 -9.38
N MET A 123 8.99 0.29 -8.80
CA MET A 123 7.77 0.56 -9.55
C MET A 123 7.70 2.05 -9.91
N PRO A 124 7.45 2.41 -11.17
CA PRO A 124 7.24 3.80 -11.55
C PRO A 124 5.94 4.33 -10.92
N ILE A 125 6.00 5.55 -10.39
CA ILE A 125 4.85 6.23 -9.77
C ILE A 125 3.73 6.47 -10.77
N SER A 126 4.08 6.73 -12.02
CA SER A 126 3.15 6.93 -13.13
C SER A 126 2.38 5.66 -13.55
N GLY A 127 2.72 4.51 -12.99
CA GLY A 127 2.19 3.21 -13.44
C GLY A 127 2.91 2.71 -14.68
N GLY A 128 2.36 1.71 -15.35
CA GLY A 128 2.92 1.20 -16.60
C GLY A 128 2.66 -0.28 -16.84
N ALA A 129 2.88 -0.73 -18.09
CA ALA A 129 2.71 -2.13 -18.49
C ALA A 129 3.74 -3.08 -17.86
N LYS A 130 4.90 -2.56 -17.45
CA LYS A 130 6.04 -3.35 -16.92
C LYS A 130 5.93 -3.66 -15.43
N VAL A 131 4.83 -3.30 -14.77
CA VAL A 131 4.63 -3.55 -13.34
C VAL A 131 4.58 -5.06 -13.06
N LYS A 132 5.43 -5.51 -12.14
CA LYS A 132 5.48 -6.90 -11.69
C LYS A 132 5.02 -6.99 -10.24
N PHE A 133 4.22 -8.00 -9.91
CA PHE A 133 3.77 -8.24 -8.53
C PHE A 133 4.94 -8.47 -7.56
N GLN A 134 6.03 -9.05 -8.03
CA GLN A 134 7.25 -9.28 -7.26
C GLN A 134 7.85 -7.98 -6.70
N ASN A 135 7.75 -6.88 -7.44
CA ASN A 135 8.26 -5.58 -7.01
C ASN A 135 7.54 -5.07 -5.75
N ILE A 136 6.24 -5.37 -5.60
CA ILE A 136 5.47 -5.01 -4.41
C ILE A 136 6.03 -5.74 -3.18
N ILE A 137 6.31 -7.03 -3.31
CA ILE A 137 6.84 -7.86 -2.22
C ILE A 137 8.23 -7.36 -1.81
N ILE A 138 9.11 -7.15 -2.79
CA ILE A 138 10.48 -6.67 -2.54
C ILE A 138 10.43 -5.28 -1.89
N GLY A 139 9.62 -4.38 -2.43
CA GLY A 139 9.49 -3.02 -1.90
C GLY A 139 8.95 -2.98 -0.49
N SER A 140 7.93 -3.78 -0.18
CA SER A 140 7.37 -3.85 1.19
C SER A 140 8.37 -4.44 2.18
N LEU A 141 9.15 -5.46 1.79
CA LEU A 141 10.21 -6.01 2.63
C LEU A 141 11.32 -5.00 2.87
N LEU A 142 11.82 -4.33 1.83
CA LEU A 142 12.85 -3.30 1.95
C LEU A 142 12.39 -2.15 2.85
N TYR A 143 11.16 -1.68 2.66
CA TYR A 143 10.58 -0.64 3.51
C TYR A 143 10.50 -1.08 4.98
N THR A 144 10.00 -2.30 5.23
CA THR A 144 9.87 -2.84 6.59
C THR A 144 11.23 -2.97 7.27
N VAL A 145 12.26 -3.46 6.57
CA VAL A 145 13.62 -3.58 7.09
C VAL A 145 14.20 -2.20 7.39
N LEU A 146 14.02 -1.23 6.50
CA LEU A 146 14.49 0.14 6.68
C LEU A 146 13.83 0.79 7.92
N ASN A 147 12.49 0.75 7.99
CA ASN A 147 11.73 1.34 9.09
C ASN A 147 12.08 0.67 10.44
N SER A 148 12.12 -0.67 10.48
CA SER A 148 12.47 -1.43 11.69
C SER A 148 13.92 -1.19 12.10
N GLY A 149 14.84 -1.15 11.15
CA GLY A 149 16.26 -0.88 11.41
C GLY A 149 16.47 0.51 12.03
N LEU A 150 15.87 1.53 11.45
CA LEU A 150 15.95 2.90 11.98
C LEU A 150 15.30 3.02 13.37
N THR A 151 14.18 2.34 13.58
CA THR A 151 13.52 2.31 14.90
C THR A 151 14.39 1.64 15.96
N MET A 152 15.06 0.54 15.61
CA MET A 152 16.01 -0.16 16.52
C MET A 152 17.24 0.68 16.84
N MET A 153 17.65 1.58 15.96
CA MET A 153 18.74 2.54 16.22
C MET A 153 18.32 3.67 17.17
N GLY A 154 17.06 3.72 17.59
CA GLY A 154 16.57 4.70 18.56
C GLY A 154 16.22 6.06 17.95
N PHE A 155 16.05 6.16 16.62
CA PHE A 155 15.60 7.40 16.00
C PHE A 155 14.16 7.73 16.40
N SER A 156 13.90 9.02 16.67
CA SER A 156 12.54 9.50 16.95
C SER A 156 11.67 9.38 15.69
N THR A 157 10.36 9.26 15.86
CA THR A 157 9.40 9.18 14.76
C THR A 157 9.53 10.33 13.74
N GLN A 158 9.91 11.51 14.21
CA GLN A 158 10.13 12.69 13.36
C GLN A 158 11.38 12.53 12.48
N MET A 159 12.46 11.99 13.03
CA MET A 159 13.67 11.67 12.27
C MET A 159 13.44 10.55 11.27
N LEU A 160 12.64 9.53 11.62
CA LEU A 160 12.22 8.48 10.71
C LEU A 160 11.53 9.07 9.48
N GLN A 161 10.55 9.94 9.67
CA GLN A 161 9.83 10.59 8.57
C GLN A 161 10.74 11.43 7.66
N LEU A 162 11.70 12.14 8.27
CA LEU A 162 12.68 12.91 7.50
C LEU A 162 13.56 12.01 6.64
N ILE A 163 14.08 10.93 7.21
CA ILE A 163 14.92 9.95 6.48
C ILE A 163 14.10 9.26 5.37
N GLU A 164 12.88 8.84 5.66
CA GLU A 164 11.97 8.24 4.68
C GLU A 164 11.69 9.20 3.52
N GLY A 165 11.45 10.48 3.82
CA GLY A 165 11.26 11.52 2.80
C GLY A 165 12.50 11.73 1.93
N CYS A 166 13.70 11.78 2.53
CA CYS A 166 14.96 11.87 1.79
C CYS A 166 15.19 10.65 0.89
N VAL A 167 14.98 9.44 1.41
CA VAL A 167 15.08 8.20 0.63
C VAL A 167 14.10 8.24 -0.54
N PHE A 168 12.86 8.64 -0.32
CA PHE A 168 11.86 8.77 -1.37
C PHE A 168 12.31 9.74 -2.46
N LEU A 169 12.80 10.93 -2.09
CA LEU A 169 13.29 11.93 -3.05
C LEU A 169 14.45 11.42 -3.89
N VAL A 170 15.43 10.76 -3.28
CA VAL A 170 16.58 10.18 -4.00
C VAL A 170 16.11 9.12 -4.99
N PHE A 171 15.22 8.21 -4.58
CA PHE A 171 14.71 7.18 -5.48
C PHE A 171 13.88 7.76 -6.62
N VAL A 172 13.00 8.73 -6.33
CA VAL A 172 12.21 9.41 -7.36
C VAL A 172 13.12 10.11 -8.36
N ALA A 173 14.15 10.84 -7.90
CA ALA A 173 15.11 11.51 -8.79
C ALA A 173 15.83 10.51 -9.70
N VAL A 174 16.29 9.38 -9.16
CA VAL A 174 17.01 8.34 -9.92
C VAL A 174 16.09 7.65 -10.95
N PHE A 175 14.81 7.44 -10.61
CA PHE A 175 13.86 6.77 -11.50
C PHE A 175 13.19 7.73 -12.50
N ALA A 176 13.01 9.03 -12.16
CA ALA A 176 12.41 10.02 -13.03
C ALA A 176 13.28 10.30 -14.28
N ASP A 177 14.60 10.33 -14.13
CA ASP A 177 15.52 10.60 -15.24
C ASP A 177 15.50 9.51 -16.34
N ARG A 178 15.07 8.31 -16.02
CA ARG A 178 15.02 7.21 -17.00
C ARG A 178 13.81 7.24 -17.93
N GLU A 179 12.72 7.90 -17.56
CA GLU A 179 11.52 8.00 -18.41
C GLU A 179 11.61 9.14 -19.42
N SER A 180 12.30 10.23 -19.11
CA SER A 180 12.44 11.36 -20.01
C SER A 180 13.26 11.06 -21.28
N ILE A 181 14.16 10.07 -21.22
CA ILE A 181 15.02 9.69 -22.36
C ILE A 181 14.28 8.77 -23.36
N GLN A 182 13.18 8.14 -23.00
CA GLN A 182 12.44 7.22 -23.88
C GLN A 182 11.36 7.90 -24.74
N VAL A 183 11.06 9.16 -24.51
CA VAL A 183 10.01 9.90 -25.26
C VAL A 183 10.54 10.60 -26.51
N ILE A 184 11.85 10.59 -26.73
CA ILE A 184 12.49 11.22 -27.90
C ILE A 184 13.15 10.13 -28.77
N LYS A 185 12.32 9.22 -29.31
CA LYS A 185 12.69 8.42 -30.50
C LYS A 185 11.45 8.09 -31.30
#